data_ee681bef5d0c781743cc1c31083d985f
#
_entry.id   ee681bef5d0c781743cc1c31083d985f
#
_cell.length_a   1.000
_cell.length_b   1.000
_cell.length_c   1.000
_cell.angle_alpha   90.00
_cell.angle_beta   90.00
_cell.angle_gamma   90.00
#
_symmetry.space_group_name_H-M   'P 1'
#
loop_
_entity.id
_entity.type
_entity.pdbx_description
1 polymer ?
#
loop_
_entity_poly.entity_id
_entity_poly.type
_entity_poly.pdbx_seq_one_letter_code
_entity_poly.pdbx_strand_id
1 'polypeptide(L)'
;MTGRYAFILAGGVGSRLCLLSERRAKPAVPFGGKYRIIDFTLSNCVNSGIFDVGVLTQYRPTSLNQHIGIGRPWDLDRTRGGVQLLQPAPGLATSDWYQGTADAIYQNLLHLKRRRAQEVLILSGDHVYQMDYNVLYAFHRRNHARLTVAVTEVPENEVSQFGILETEANGHVVAFKEKPKTAASGRLASMGVYLFDRDALIRWLVEDAAMSHSSHDFGKDLLPRLVARGEAVYAYRFPGYWQDVGTLDSYYRANLEFVQPKPPLDLSDPEWVLHTQTADRPPVRVAAGAKVTRSLVANGCSVSGEVVNSVLFPGVVVEKGAVVRDSIVMHDTLVAAGAELDHAILDKEVRVGRGAKVGTGDDMTPNRACPEHLSSGLVVVGKQARIPAGLVVGRNARIGAAVAAEDFTAPVPAGGVVDGPESMH
;
A
#
# COMPACT_ATOMS: atom_id res chain seq x y z
N MET A 1 -11.71 27.22 15.26
CA MET A 1 -11.78 25.87 14.66
C MET A 1 -11.05 24.92 15.60
N THR A 2 -11.74 23.93 16.13
CA THR A 2 -11.10 22.84 16.88
C THR A 2 -10.20 22.11 15.89
N GLY A 3 -8.89 22.11 16.13
CA GLY A 3 -7.91 21.51 15.25
C GLY A 3 -8.18 20.01 15.11
N ARG A 4 -8.13 19.47 13.89
CA ARG A 4 -8.13 18.03 13.61
C ARG A 4 -6.68 17.58 13.47
N TYR A 5 -6.38 16.38 13.92
CA TYR A 5 -5.06 15.79 13.81
C TYR A 5 -5.15 14.34 13.37
N ALA A 6 -4.30 13.95 12.45
CA ALA A 6 -4.20 12.56 12.00
C ALA A 6 -2.80 11.99 12.21
N PHE A 7 -2.73 10.76 12.71
CA PHE A 7 -1.55 9.93 12.60
C PHE A 7 -1.72 8.93 11.45
N ILE A 8 -0.69 8.77 10.62
CA ILE A 8 -0.63 7.76 9.58
C ILE A 8 0.45 6.74 9.94
N LEU A 9 0.04 5.50 10.15
CA LEU A 9 0.94 4.38 10.41
C LEU A 9 1.55 3.90 9.09
N ALA A 10 2.82 4.11 8.88
CA ALA A 10 3.52 3.85 7.63
C ALA A 10 4.84 3.06 7.83
N GLY A 11 4.96 2.33 8.95
CA GLY A 11 6.18 1.63 9.36
C GLY A 11 6.21 0.12 9.10
N GLY A 12 5.18 -0.47 8.51
CA GLY A 12 5.09 -1.91 8.30
C GLY A 12 6.12 -2.48 7.31
N VAL A 13 6.63 -3.70 7.58
CA VAL A 13 7.63 -4.39 6.75
C VAL A 13 7.09 -4.78 5.38
N GLY A 14 5.82 -5.21 5.28
CA GLY A 14 5.19 -5.58 4.02
C GLY A 14 5.77 -6.84 3.37
N SER A 15 6.29 -7.80 4.13
CA SER A 15 7.02 -8.98 3.65
C SER A 15 6.29 -9.80 2.57
N ARG A 16 4.95 -9.83 2.60
CA ARG A 16 4.11 -10.54 1.63
C ARG A 16 4.11 -9.95 0.21
N LEU A 17 4.68 -8.75 0.02
CA LEU A 17 4.89 -8.12 -1.30
C LEU A 17 6.24 -8.52 -1.93
N CYS A 18 6.98 -9.45 -1.33
CA CYS A 18 8.24 -9.96 -1.88
C CYS A 18 9.19 -8.81 -2.28
N LEU A 19 9.72 -8.87 -3.51
CA LEU A 19 10.65 -7.90 -4.08
C LEU A 19 10.18 -6.44 -4.00
N LEU A 20 8.87 -6.20 -4.05
CA LEU A 20 8.34 -4.84 -4.09
C LEU A 20 8.55 -4.06 -2.79
N SER A 21 8.72 -4.75 -1.66
CA SER A 21 8.97 -4.17 -0.34
C SER A 21 10.38 -4.40 0.19
N GLU A 22 11.24 -5.13 -0.52
CA GLU A 22 12.63 -5.37 -0.09
C GLU A 22 13.45 -4.10 0.07
N ARG A 23 13.19 -3.06 -0.74
CA ARG A 23 13.98 -1.82 -0.74
C ARG A 23 13.18 -0.57 -0.33
N ARG A 24 11.92 -0.75 0.08
CA ARG A 24 11.02 0.34 0.47
C ARG A 24 9.92 -0.16 1.39
N ALA A 25 9.39 0.70 2.25
CA ALA A 25 8.18 0.42 3.02
C ALA A 25 6.98 0.22 2.09
N LYS A 26 5.99 -0.63 2.47
CA LYS A 26 4.77 -0.90 1.68
C LYS A 26 4.04 0.38 1.25
N PRO A 27 3.86 1.41 2.09
CA PRO A 27 3.23 2.68 1.68
C PRO A 27 3.92 3.40 0.52
N ALA A 28 5.22 3.13 0.29
CA ALA A 28 6.00 3.74 -0.78
C ALA A 28 5.97 2.96 -2.11
N VAL A 29 5.28 1.81 -2.16
CA VAL A 29 5.15 1.02 -3.39
C VAL A 29 4.31 1.80 -4.42
N PRO A 30 4.75 1.90 -5.69
CA PRO A 30 4.00 2.56 -6.77
C PRO A 30 2.63 1.89 -7.00
N PHE A 31 1.59 2.66 -7.31
CA PHE A 31 0.24 2.16 -7.55
C PHE A 31 -0.50 3.01 -8.60
N GLY A 32 -1.39 2.39 -9.39
CA GLY A 32 -2.29 3.09 -10.30
C GLY A 32 -1.60 3.92 -11.40
N GLY A 33 -0.41 3.53 -11.82
CA GLY A 33 0.35 4.15 -12.91
C GLY A 33 1.05 5.48 -12.57
N LYS A 34 0.71 6.12 -11.46
CA LYS A 34 1.24 7.45 -11.12
C LYS A 34 1.55 7.62 -9.64
N TYR A 35 0.74 7.01 -8.77
CA TYR A 35 0.71 7.22 -7.34
C TYR A 35 1.65 6.27 -6.58
N ARG A 36 1.74 6.48 -5.27
CA ARG A 36 2.15 5.46 -4.29
C ARG A 36 0.98 5.17 -3.35
N ILE A 37 1.00 4.05 -2.67
CA ILE A 37 -0.12 3.63 -1.80
C ILE A 37 -0.45 4.71 -0.75
N ILE A 38 0.56 5.35 -0.15
CA ILE A 38 0.38 6.42 0.85
C ILE A 38 -0.40 7.63 0.35
N ASP A 39 -0.37 7.89 -0.97
CA ASP A 39 -0.99 9.07 -1.56
C ASP A 39 -2.50 9.09 -1.39
N PHE A 40 -3.14 7.92 -1.34
CA PHE A 40 -4.57 7.78 -1.08
C PHE A 40 -4.92 8.30 0.32
N THR A 41 -4.20 7.84 1.35
CA THR A 41 -4.43 8.27 2.74
C THR A 41 -4.13 9.76 2.94
N LEU A 42 -3.03 10.28 2.37
CA LEU A 42 -2.68 11.70 2.44
C LEU A 42 -3.72 12.56 1.73
N SER A 43 -4.18 12.15 0.54
CA SER A 43 -5.21 12.86 -0.22
C SER A 43 -6.56 12.84 0.50
N ASN A 44 -6.95 11.72 1.10
CA ASN A 44 -8.15 11.65 1.94
C ASN A 44 -8.07 12.64 3.11
N CYS A 45 -6.91 12.80 3.76
CA CYS A 45 -6.73 13.79 4.82
C CYS A 45 -7.01 15.20 4.32
N VAL A 46 -6.32 15.63 3.26
CA VAL A 46 -6.45 17.03 2.80
C VAL A 46 -7.81 17.32 2.19
N ASN A 47 -8.39 16.40 1.44
CA ASN A 47 -9.75 16.52 0.89
C ASN A 47 -10.82 16.56 2.01
N SER A 48 -10.54 15.97 3.18
CA SER A 48 -11.39 16.07 4.38
C SER A 48 -11.08 17.30 5.25
N GLY A 49 -10.18 18.19 4.81
CA GLY A 49 -9.80 19.40 5.56
C GLY A 49 -8.89 19.13 6.76
N ILE A 50 -8.14 18.03 6.75
CA ILE A 50 -7.17 17.66 7.79
C ILE A 50 -5.76 18.00 7.29
N PHE A 51 -5.21 19.09 7.81
CA PHE A 51 -3.92 19.64 7.38
C PHE A 51 -2.85 19.58 8.48
N ASP A 52 -3.04 18.82 9.53
CA ASP A 52 -2.03 18.55 10.58
C ASP A 52 -1.88 17.04 10.69
N VAL A 53 -0.80 16.50 10.13
CA VAL A 53 -0.61 15.07 9.89
C VAL A 53 0.76 14.62 10.38
N GLY A 54 0.79 13.61 11.26
CA GLY A 54 2.01 12.91 11.66
C GLY A 54 2.12 11.57 10.93
N VAL A 55 3.16 11.36 10.15
CA VAL A 55 3.43 10.08 9.47
C VAL A 55 4.49 9.30 10.24
N LEU A 56 4.10 8.17 10.83
CA LEU A 56 4.99 7.32 11.60
C LEU A 56 5.68 6.32 10.68
N THR A 57 6.99 6.48 10.56
CA THR A 57 7.83 5.65 9.68
C THR A 57 8.86 4.88 10.50
N GLN A 58 9.19 3.67 10.08
CA GLN A 58 10.15 2.82 10.79
C GLN A 58 10.99 2.00 9.81
N TYR A 59 10.39 1.03 9.15
CA TYR A 59 11.09 0.12 8.25
C TYR A 59 11.36 0.78 6.89
N ARG A 60 12.64 0.78 6.45
CA ARG A 60 13.11 1.32 5.14
C ARG A 60 12.45 2.64 4.73
N PRO A 61 12.54 3.68 5.55
CA PRO A 61 11.74 4.90 5.38
C PRO A 61 12.23 5.81 4.25
N THR A 62 13.47 5.65 3.77
CA THR A 62 14.13 6.61 2.86
C THR A 62 13.28 6.93 1.63
N SER A 63 12.79 5.91 0.92
CA SER A 63 11.97 6.11 -0.29
C SER A 63 10.62 6.77 0.01
N LEU A 64 10.03 6.49 1.18
CA LEU A 64 8.79 7.11 1.63
C LEU A 64 9.02 8.57 2.02
N ASN A 65 10.05 8.82 2.82
CA ASN A 65 10.41 10.16 3.27
C ASN A 65 10.75 11.09 2.09
N GLN A 66 11.48 10.59 1.10
CA GLN A 66 11.77 11.34 -0.12
C GLN A 66 10.49 11.67 -0.93
N HIS A 67 9.54 10.74 -0.96
CA HIS A 67 8.27 10.96 -1.66
C HIS A 67 7.39 12.00 -0.97
N ILE A 68 7.25 11.91 0.33
CA ILE A 68 6.44 12.86 1.09
C ILE A 68 7.14 14.24 1.13
N GLY A 69 8.46 14.25 1.31
CA GLY A 69 9.25 15.47 1.45
C GLY A 69 8.68 16.37 2.55
N ILE A 70 8.42 17.63 2.21
CA ILE A 70 7.76 18.60 3.09
C ILE A 70 6.22 18.62 2.93
N GLY A 71 5.66 17.72 2.10
CA GLY A 71 4.22 17.61 1.87
C GLY A 71 3.62 18.56 0.85
N ARG A 72 4.44 19.22 0.05
CA ARG A 72 4.01 20.24 -0.92
C ARG A 72 2.89 19.78 -1.88
N PRO A 73 2.93 18.56 -2.47
CA PRO A 73 1.87 18.12 -3.37
C PRO A 73 0.48 18.06 -2.73
N TRP A 74 0.41 17.89 -1.41
CA TRP A 74 -0.83 17.80 -0.63
C TRP A 74 -1.15 19.11 0.11
N ASP A 75 -0.50 20.22 -0.18
CA ASP A 75 -0.64 21.47 0.57
C ASP A 75 -0.40 21.26 2.10
N LEU A 76 0.59 20.39 2.42
CA LEU A 76 0.99 20.09 3.79
C LEU A 76 2.36 20.71 4.17
N ASP A 77 2.91 21.63 3.35
CA ASP A 77 4.10 22.42 3.64
C ASP A 77 3.75 23.74 4.37
N ARG A 78 2.92 23.61 5.40
CA ARG A 78 2.31 24.74 6.09
C ARG A 78 3.11 25.20 7.31
N THR A 79 3.09 26.50 7.59
CA THR A 79 3.71 27.09 8.80
C THR A 79 3.03 26.62 10.09
N ARG A 80 1.72 26.33 10.05
CA ARG A 80 0.94 25.76 11.16
C ARG A 80 0.23 24.51 10.72
N GLY A 81 0.47 23.40 11.40
CA GLY A 81 0.09 22.05 10.94
C GLY A 81 1.12 21.53 9.95
N GLY A 82 0.64 20.99 8.81
CA GLY A 82 1.49 20.38 7.80
C GLY A 82 1.80 18.91 8.09
N VAL A 83 2.68 18.31 7.28
CA VAL A 83 3.13 16.95 7.50
C VAL A 83 4.39 16.92 8.35
N GLN A 84 4.43 16.00 9.31
CA GLN A 84 5.61 15.69 10.12
C GLN A 84 5.96 14.21 9.99
N LEU A 85 7.18 13.90 9.60
CA LEU A 85 7.70 12.53 9.59
C LEU A 85 8.19 12.20 11.00
N LEU A 86 7.59 11.19 11.63
CA LEU A 86 7.84 10.78 13.00
C LEU A 86 8.52 9.41 12.97
N GLN A 87 9.73 9.36 13.50
CA GLN A 87 10.54 8.15 13.57
C GLN A 87 10.75 7.74 15.02
N PRO A 88 11.02 6.46 15.31
CA PRO A 88 11.44 6.03 16.64
C PRO A 88 12.67 6.83 17.06
N ALA A 89 12.68 7.30 18.31
CA ALA A 89 13.81 8.04 18.88
C ALA A 89 14.55 7.18 19.91
N PRO A 90 15.82 6.82 19.70
CA PRO A 90 16.60 6.06 20.64
C PRO A 90 16.66 6.76 22.03
N GLY A 91 16.57 5.97 23.10
CA GLY A 91 16.73 6.45 24.47
C GLY A 91 15.48 7.09 25.10
N LEU A 92 14.35 7.18 24.41
CA LEU A 92 13.08 7.67 24.96
C LEU A 92 12.15 6.54 25.44
N ALA A 93 12.42 5.31 25.04
CA ALA A 93 11.65 4.12 25.39
C ALA A 93 12.57 2.93 25.69
N THR A 94 11.99 1.82 26.12
CA THR A 94 12.69 0.54 26.37
C THR A 94 13.19 -0.15 25.10
N SER A 95 12.77 0.32 23.92
CA SER A 95 13.15 -0.19 22.60
C SER A 95 13.46 0.96 21.65
N ASP A 96 14.47 0.78 20.81
CA ASP A 96 14.82 1.71 19.72
C ASP A 96 13.85 1.63 18.54
N TRP A 97 12.88 0.72 18.59
CA TRP A 97 11.86 0.49 17.56
C TRP A 97 10.47 0.52 18.17
N TYR A 98 9.45 0.91 17.39
CA TYR A 98 8.07 0.74 17.80
C TYR A 98 7.76 -0.75 17.93
N GLN A 99 7.30 -1.16 19.12
CA GLN A 99 6.99 -2.55 19.41
C GLN A 99 5.68 -3.01 18.75
N GLY A 100 4.74 -2.07 18.59
CA GLY A 100 3.45 -2.28 17.94
C GLY A 100 2.84 -0.98 17.47
N THR A 101 1.67 -1.06 16.87
CA THR A 101 0.97 0.10 16.30
C THR A 101 0.50 1.09 17.37
N ALA A 102 0.11 0.61 18.56
CA ALA A 102 -0.26 1.44 19.70
C ALA A 102 0.97 2.10 20.33
N ASP A 103 2.10 1.39 20.44
CA ASP A 103 3.36 1.92 20.91
C ASP A 103 3.86 3.07 20.02
N ALA A 104 3.69 2.93 18.70
CA ALA A 104 4.07 4.00 17.76
C ALA A 104 3.37 5.33 18.10
N ILE A 105 2.09 5.29 18.47
CA ILE A 105 1.35 6.49 18.89
C ILE A 105 1.78 6.92 20.29
N TYR A 106 1.99 5.96 21.21
CA TYR A 106 2.42 6.24 22.59
C TYR A 106 3.74 7.02 22.65
N GLN A 107 4.76 6.57 21.93
CA GLN A 107 6.06 7.26 21.86
C GLN A 107 5.93 8.68 21.27
N ASN A 108 4.89 8.96 20.51
CA ASN A 108 4.61 10.24 19.89
C ASN A 108 3.51 11.07 20.59
N LEU A 109 3.10 10.70 21.81
CA LEU A 109 2.06 11.41 22.59
C LEU A 109 2.38 12.89 22.82
N LEU A 110 3.65 13.27 22.87
CA LEU A 110 4.04 14.67 23.05
C LEU A 110 3.56 15.55 21.87
N HIS A 111 3.60 14.99 20.64
CA HIS A 111 3.06 15.66 19.46
C HIS A 111 1.55 15.89 19.58
N LEU A 112 0.81 14.92 20.14
CA LEU A 112 -0.61 15.02 20.38
C LEU A 112 -0.94 16.01 21.52
N LYS A 113 -0.21 15.95 22.64
CA LYS A 113 -0.42 16.83 23.82
C LYS A 113 -0.24 18.32 23.49
N ARG A 114 0.63 18.66 22.54
CA ARG A 114 0.86 20.04 22.08
C ARG A 114 -0.25 20.60 21.19
N ARG A 115 -1.19 19.77 20.74
CA ARG A 115 -2.28 20.14 19.83
C ARG A 115 -3.61 20.28 20.58
N ARG A 116 -4.50 21.12 20.04
CA ARG A 116 -5.83 21.33 20.61
C ARG A 116 -6.92 20.44 19.99
N ALA A 117 -6.56 19.36 19.32
CA ALA A 117 -7.50 18.41 18.76
C ALA A 117 -8.30 17.73 19.89
N GLN A 118 -9.61 17.63 19.76
CA GLN A 118 -10.47 16.87 20.67
C GLN A 118 -10.59 15.40 20.25
N GLU A 119 -10.47 15.15 18.96
CA GLU A 119 -10.54 13.83 18.34
C GLU A 119 -9.28 13.61 17.52
N VAL A 120 -8.81 12.37 17.47
CA VAL A 120 -7.58 11.97 16.80
C VAL A 120 -7.89 10.86 15.83
N LEU A 121 -7.54 11.08 14.56
CA LEU A 121 -7.65 10.09 13.50
C LEU A 121 -6.35 9.29 13.42
N ILE A 122 -6.45 7.96 13.46
CA ILE A 122 -5.34 7.03 13.25
C ILE A 122 -5.63 6.22 12.00
N LEU A 123 -4.72 6.26 11.04
CA LEU A 123 -4.89 5.73 9.69
C LEU A 123 -3.79 4.76 9.35
N SER A 124 -4.13 3.65 8.70
CA SER A 124 -3.16 2.84 7.96
C SER A 124 -2.76 3.57 6.68
N GLY A 125 -1.46 3.67 6.42
CA GLY A 125 -0.90 4.34 5.24
C GLY A 125 -0.66 3.40 4.06
N ASP A 126 -1.17 2.18 4.12
CA ASP A 126 -0.84 1.09 3.19
C ASP A 126 -2.06 0.45 2.50
N HIS A 127 -3.20 1.16 2.48
CA HIS A 127 -4.44 0.75 1.82
C HIS A 127 -4.83 1.71 0.69
N VAL A 128 -5.57 1.19 -0.29
CA VAL A 128 -6.12 1.94 -1.42
C VAL A 128 -7.61 2.14 -1.20
N TYR A 129 -8.03 3.38 -0.98
CA TYR A 129 -9.42 3.76 -0.76
C TYR A 129 -9.64 5.28 -0.90
N GLN A 130 -10.87 5.70 -1.08
CA GLN A 130 -11.29 7.10 -1.10
C GLN A 130 -12.37 7.30 -0.04
N MET A 131 -12.09 8.09 1.00
CA MET A 131 -13.01 8.30 2.12
C MET A 131 -13.03 9.76 2.56
N ASP A 132 -14.23 10.35 2.63
CA ASP A 132 -14.44 11.61 3.35
C ASP A 132 -14.53 11.35 4.86
N TYR A 133 -13.49 11.74 5.58
CA TYR A 133 -13.44 11.59 7.03
C TYR A 133 -14.45 12.48 7.76
N ASN A 134 -15.03 13.52 7.12
CA ASN A 134 -16.07 14.33 7.74
C ASN A 134 -17.30 13.49 8.11
N VAL A 135 -17.65 12.50 7.27
CA VAL A 135 -18.74 11.57 7.54
C VAL A 135 -18.42 10.70 8.76
N LEU A 136 -17.18 10.23 8.89
CA LEU A 136 -16.71 9.45 10.05
C LEU A 136 -16.76 10.28 11.34
N TYR A 137 -16.32 11.55 11.29
CA TYR A 137 -16.42 12.49 12.44
C TYR A 137 -17.88 12.73 12.85
N ALA A 138 -18.77 12.92 11.87
CA ALA A 138 -20.21 13.10 12.16
C ALA A 138 -20.82 11.87 12.80
N PHE A 139 -20.47 10.68 12.32
CA PHE A 139 -20.91 9.41 12.90
C PHE A 139 -20.41 9.24 14.34
N HIS A 140 -19.12 9.48 14.59
CA HIS A 140 -18.49 9.38 15.90
C HIS A 140 -19.21 10.26 16.95
N ARG A 141 -19.43 11.52 16.61
CA ARG A 141 -20.09 12.50 17.51
C ARG A 141 -21.56 12.15 17.76
N ARG A 142 -22.30 11.74 16.73
CA ARG A 142 -23.71 11.35 16.84
C ARG A 142 -23.93 10.17 17.80
N ASN A 143 -22.97 9.23 17.83
CA ASN A 143 -23.05 8.07 18.71
C ASN A 143 -22.34 8.28 20.05
N HIS A 144 -21.85 9.49 20.35
CA HIS A 144 -21.05 9.77 21.55
C HIS A 144 -19.92 8.75 21.76
N ALA A 145 -19.32 8.31 20.65
CA ALA A 145 -18.31 7.26 20.67
C ALA A 145 -17.02 7.73 21.35
N ARG A 146 -16.35 6.84 22.04
CA ARG A 146 -14.96 7.04 22.49
C ARG A 146 -13.96 6.56 21.45
N LEU A 147 -14.39 5.57 20.65
CA LEU A 147 -13.67 5.03 19.51
C LEU A 147 -14.67 4.68 18.41
N THR A 148 -14.37 5.11 17.19
CA THR A 148 -15.05 4.63 15.99
C THR A 148 -14.04 3.91 15.11
N VAL A 149 -14.36 2.69 14.71
CA VAL A 149 -13.59 1.86 13.78
C VAL A 149 -14.29 1.87 12.43
N ALA A 150 -13.64 2.30 11.37
CA ALA A 150 -14.18 2.12 10.03
C ALA A 150 -14.02 0.66 9.61
N VAL A 151 -15.10 0.08 9.07
CA VAL A 151 -15.18 -1.34 8.71
C VAL A 151 -15.76 -1.51 7.32
N THR A 152 -15.39 -2.60 6.66
CA THR A 152 -15.97 -3.05 5.39
C THR A 152 -16.28 -4.54 5.44
N GLU A 153 -17.16 -5.02 4.57
CA GLU A 153 -17.38 -6.45 4.43
C GLU A 153 -16.33 -7.07 3.52
N VAL A 154 -15.73 -8.17 3.96
CA VAL A 154 -14.74 -8.92 3.17
C VAL A 154 -15.25 -10.31 2.82
N PRO A 155 -14.76 -10.93 1.72
CA PRO A 155 -15.04 -12.31 1.38
C PRO A 155 -14.61 -13.26 2.51
N GLU A 156 -15.33 -14.38 2.64
CA GLU A 156 -15.08 -15.36 3.70
C GLU A 156 -13.64 -15.90 3.73
N ASN A 157 -13.07 -16.11 2.55
CA ASN A 157 -11.69 -16.60 2.39
C ASN A 157 -10.61 -15.56 2.75
N GLU A 158 -10.98 -14.28 2.96
CA GLU A 158 -10.05 -13.22 3.33
C GLU A 158 -10.13 -12.83 4.81
N VAL A 159 -11.12 -13.34 5.56
CA VAL A 159 -11.38 -13.02 6.98
C VAL A 159 -10.13 -13.21 7.86
N SER A 160 -9.33 -14.23 7.60
CA SER A 160 -8.09 -14.52 8.35
C SER A 160 -6.97 -13.49 8.18
N GLN A 161 -7.15 -12.51 7.30
CA GLN A 161 -6.16 -11.46 7.06
C GLN A 161 -6.38 -10.21 7.93
N PHE A 162 -7.60 -10.05 8.50
CA PHE A 162 -8.06 -8.81 9.13
C PHE A 162 -8.54 -9.00 10.57
N GLY A 163 -8.58 -7.91 11.31
CA GLY A 163 -9.35 -7.84 12.55
C GLY A 163 -10.84 -7.80 12.24
N ILE A 164 -11.61 -8.73 12.81
CA ILE A 164 -13.05 -8.90 12.54
C ILE A 164 -13.87 -8.42 13.72
N LEU A 165 -14.92 -7.66 13.43
CA LEU A 165 -15.83 -7.09 14.41
C LEU A 165 -17.22 -7.72 14.34
N GLU A 166 -17.84 -7.90 15.52
CA GLU A 166 -19.26 -8.17 15.66
C GLU A 166 -19.95 -6.95 16.27
N THR A 167 -21.12 -6.59 15.74
CA THR A 167 -21.83 -5.36 16.14
C THR A 167 -23.29 -5.61 16.44
N GLU A 168 -23.85 -4.82 17.34
CA GLU A 168 -25.30 -4.65 17.46
C GLU A 168 -25.88 -3.89 16.26
N ALA A 169 -27.20 -3.83 16.18
CA ALA A 169 -27.92 -3.13 15.11
C ALA A 169 -27.62 -1.62 15.06
N ASN A 170 -27.29 -1.00 16.19
CA ASN A 170 -26.92 0.41 16.32
C ASN A 170 -25.45 0.68 15.94
N GLY A 171 -24.68 -0.37 15.62
CA GLY A 171 -23.26 -0.28 15.29
C GLY A 171 -22.32 -0.35 16.51
N HIS A 172 -22.84 -0.54 17.75
CA HIS A 172 -21.98 -0.76 18.91
C HIS A 172 -21.22 -2.08 18.76
N VAL A 173 -19.91 -2.08 19.03
CA VAL A 173 -19.05 -3.25 18.86
C VAL A 173 -19.12 -4.12 20.11
N VAL A 174 -19.51 -5.39 19.94
CA VAL A 174 -19.64 -6.37 21.03
C VAL A 174 -18.52 -7.40 21.06
N ALA A 175 -17.84 -7.61 19.93
CA ALA A 175 -16.67 -8.48 19.87
C ALA A 175 -15.65 -7.98 18.83
N PHE A 176 -14.39 -8.25 19.10
CA PHE A 176 -13.27 -8.03 18.17
C PHE A 176 -12.32 -9.23 18.21
N LYS A 177 -11.95 -9.74 17.06
CA LYS A 177 -10.98 -10.84 16.92
C LYS A 177 -9.95 -10.51 15.84
N GLU A 178 -8.69 -10.46 16.23
CA GLU A 178 -7.58 -10.24 15.29
C GLU A 178 -7.31 -11.54 14.52
N LYS A 179 -7.41 -11.47 13.18
CA LYS A 179 -7.07 -12.53 12.22
C LYS A 179 -7.62 -13.92 12.62
N PRO A 180 -8.94 -14.08 12.78
CA PRO A 180 -9.53 -15.34 13.16
C PRO A 180 -9.33 -16.38 12.06
N LYS A 181 -9.16 -17.65 12.42
CA LYS A 181 -8.96 -18.75 11.46
C LYS A 181 -10.20 -19.07 10.61
N THR A 182 -11.37 -18.69 11.07
CA THR A 182 -12.66 -18.98 10.42
C THR A 182 -13.57 -17.75 10.45
N ALA A 183 -14.55 -17.71 9.54
CA ALA A 183 -15.56 -16.64 9.45
C ALA A 183 -16.68 -16.76 10.51
N ALA A 184 -16.55 -17.63 11.52
CA ALA A 184 -17.57 -17.79 12.58
C ALA A 184 -17.88 -16.48 13.34
N SER A 185 -16.97 -15.51 13.31
CA SER A 185 -17.11 -14.18 13.92
C SER A 185 -17.63 -13.10 12.96
N GLY A 186 -18.25 -13.50 11.84
CA GLY A 186 -18.72 -12.53 10.84
C GLY A 186 -17.66 -12.14 9.82
N ARG A 187 -17.96 -11.09 9.01
CA ARG A 187 -17.13 -10.64 7.87
C ARG A 187 -16.87 -9.13 7.88
N LEU A 188 -17.18 -8.43 8.97
CA LEU A 188 -16.87 -7.00 9.11
C LEU A 188 -15.41 -6.84 9.50
N ALA A 189 -14.60 -6.46 8.54
CA ALA A 189 -13.16 -6.26 8.71
C ALA A 189 -12.83 -4.81 9.09
N SER A 190 -11.92 -4.64 10.04
CA SER A 190 -11.31 -3.35 10.34
C SER A 190 -10.47 -2.86 9.17
N MET A 191 -10.71 -1.64 8.74
CA MET A 191 -9.95 -0.98 7.67
C MET A 191 -8.65 -0.33 8.18
N GLY A 192 -8.30 -0.45 9.46
CA GLY A 192 -7.16 0.29 10.02
C GLY A 192 -7.37 1.81 10.04
N VAL A 193 -8.63 2.24 10.08
CA VAL A 193 -9.06 3.64 10.18
C VAL A 193 -9.81 3.81 11.48
N TYR A 194 -9.24 4.55 12.42
CA TYR A 194 -9.75 4.71 13.78
C TYR A 194 -9.92 6.19 14.12
N LEU A 195 -11.06 6.56 14.67
CA LEU A 195 -11.30 7.90 15.22
C LEU A 195 -11.51 7.78 16.73
N PHE A 196 -10.59 8.36 17.49
CA PHE A 196 -10.59 8.33 18.95
C PHE A 196 -10.98 9.68 19.55
N ASP A 197 -11.70 9.65 20.69
CA ASP A 197 -11.64 10.73 21.66
C ASP A 197 -10.20 10.85 22.17
N ARG A 198 -9.65 12.07 22.14
CA ARG A 198 -8.23 12.30 22.44
C ARG A 198 -7.84 11.89 23.85
N ASP A 199 -8.63 12.26 24.83
CA ASP A 199 -8.28 12.05 26.24
C ASP A 199 -8.45 10.56 26.61
N ALA A 200 -9.42 9.88 26.01
CA ALA A 200 -9.55 8.44 26.10
C ALA A 200 -8.34 7.71 25.48
N LEU A 201 -7.94 8.11 24.28
CA LEU A 201 -6.76 7.52 23.60
C LEU A 201 -5.51 7.67 24.48
N ILE A 202 -5.22 8.87 24.99
CA ILE A 202 -4.03 9.12 25.84
C ILE A 202 -4.06 8.22 27.06
N ARG A 203 -5.19 8.10 27.76
CA ARG A 203 -5.34 7.24 28.92
C ARG A 203 -5.08 5.77 28.59
N TRP A 204 -5.72 5.26 27.53
CA TRP A 204 -5.59 3.86 27.13
C TRP A 204 -4.19 3.49 26.66
N LEU A 205 -3.48 4.40 25.98
CA LEU A 205 -2.10 4.16 25.56
C LEU A 205 -1.13 4.17 26.76
N VAL A 206 -1.34 5.04 27.76
CA VAL A 206 -0.54 5.04 28.99
C VAL A 206 -0.80 3.75 29.80
N GLU A 207 -2.05 3.30 29.89
CA GLU A 207 -2.39 2.02 30.51
C GLU A 207 -1.71 0.85 29.79
N ASP A 208 -1.78 0.84 28.45
CA ASP A 208 -1.19 -0.23 27.64
C ASP A 208 0.32 -0.29 27.77
N ALA A 209 0.99 0.85 27.73
CA ALA A 209 2.45 0.94 27.89
C ALA A 209 2.97 0.40 29.21
N ALA A 210 2.12 0.38 30.26
CA ALA A 210 2.46 -0.18 31.57
C ALA A 210 2.28 -1.71 31.66
N MET A 211 1.71 -2.35 30.63
CA MET A 211 1.40 -3.79 30.60
C MET A 211 2.53 -4.58 29.96
N SER A 212 3.30 -5.31 30.75
CA SER A 212 4.44 -6.11 30.29
C SER A 212 4.07 -7.27 29.34
N HIS A 213 2.80 -7.71 29.33
CA HIS A 213 2.30 -8.78 28.48
C HIS A 213 1.63 -8.28 27.20
N SER A 214 1.49 -6.97 27.00
CA SER A 214 0.96 -6.39 25.77
C SER A 214 2.02 -6.41 24.67
N SER A 215 1.62 -6.68 23.44
CA SER A 215 2.43 -6.46 22.25
C SER A 215 2.33 -5.02 21.75
N HIS A 216 1.58 -4.19 22.46
CA HIS A 216 1.32 -2.78 22.18
C HIS A 216 0.76 -2.53 20.77
N ASP A 217 -0.15 -3.42 20.35
CA ASP A 217 -0.81 -3.36 19.05
C ASP A 217 -2.30 -3.02 19.21
N PHE A 218 -2.84 -2.18 18.30
CA PHE A 218 -4.25 -1.80 18.35
C PHE A 218 -5.16 -3.01 18.20
N GLY A 219 -4.91 -3.87 17.19
CA GLY A 219 -5.77 -5.01 16.89
C GLY A 219 -5.62 -6.16 17.86
N LYS A 220 -4.38 -6.46 18.30
CA LYS A 220 -4.14 -7.61 19.17
C LYS A 220 -4.48 -7.34 20.64
N ASP A 221 -4.22 -6.15 21.13
CA ASP A 221 -4.28 -5.85 22.55
C ASP A 221 -5.31 -4.79 22.90
N LEU A 222 -5.23 -3.61 22.27
CA LEU A 222 -6.03 -2.47 22.72
C LEU A 222 -7.51 -2.64 22.39
N LEU A 223 -7.87 -2.91 21.14
CA LEU A 223 -9.27 -3.03 20.71
C LEU A 223 -10.02 -4.16 21.42
N PRO A 224 -9.49 -5.41 21.53
CA PRO A 224 -10.16 -6.47 22.28
C PRO A 224 -10.43 -6.09 23.74
N ARG A 225 -9.45 -5.43 24.38
CA ARG A 225 -9.55 -4.98 25.77
C ARG A 225 -10.62 -3.89 25.96
N LEU A 226 -10.70 -2.91 25.05
CA LEU A 226 -11.71 -1.85 25.11
C LEU A 226 -13.12 -2.42 24.94
N VAL A 227 -13.30 -3.31 23.98
CA VAL A 227 -14.59 -3.99 23.75
C VAL A 227 -14.97 -4.83 24.97
N ALA A 228 -14.05 -5.61 25.53
CA ALA A 228 -14.32 -6.43 26.72
C ALA A 228 -14.68 -5.60 27.97
N ARG A 229 -14.21 -4.34 28.05
CA ARG A 229 -14.55 -3.38 29.13
C ARG A 229 -15.88 -2.68 28.90
N GLY A 230 -16.56 -2.91 27.76
CA GLY A 230 -17.81 -2.23 27.42
C GLY A 230 -17.63 -0.74 27.13
N GLU A 231 -16.44 -0.32 26.69
CA GLU A 231 -16.22 1.07 26.26
C GLU A 231 -17.09 1.41 25.03
N ALA A 232 -17.41 2.68 24.84
CA ALA A 232 -18.23 3.15 23.72
C ALA A 232 -17.50 3.04 22.37
N VAL A 233 -17.35 1.82 21.87
CA VAL A 233 -16.71 1.48 20.60
C VAL A 233 -17.78 1.25 19.55
N TYR A 234 -17.72 1.96 18.43
CA TYR A 234 -18.69 1.86 17.33
C TYR A 234 -18.03 1.54 16.02
N ALA A 235 -18.68 0.74 15.18
CA ALA A 235 -18.26 0.39 13.83
C ALA A 235 -18.97 1.28 12.81
N TYR A 236 -18.20 2.05 12.04
CA TYR A 236 -18.68 2.80 10.89
C TYR A 236 -18.55 1.94 9.63
N ARG A 237 -19.67 1.49 9.06
CA ARG A 237 -19.68 0.73 7.80
C ARG A 237 -19.37 1.66 6.63
N PHE A 238 -18.19 1.50 6.06
CA PHE A 238 -17.76 2.27 4.90
C PHE A 238 -18.37 1.67 3.62
N PRO A 239 -19.12 2.46 2.83
CA PRO A 239 -19.82 1.95 1.66
C PRO A 239 -18.96 1.97 0.38
N GLY A 240 -17.74 2.53 0.43
CA GLY A 240 -16.88 2.75 -0.72
C GLY A 240 -15.91 1.59 -1.00
N TYR A 241 -15.14 1.75 -2.06
CA TYR A 241 -14.04 0.83 -2.38
C TYR A 241 -12.91 0.94 -1.36
N TRP A 242 -12.48 -0.19 -0.87
CA TRP A 242 -11.30 -0.34 -0.02
C TRP A 242 -10.57 -1.63 -0.37
N GLN A 243 -9.25 -1.55 -0.49
CA GLN A 243 -8.41 -2.71 -0.79
C GLN A 243 -7.12 -2.68 0.04
N ASP A 244 -6.86 -3.73 0.80
CA ASP A 244 -5.55 -4.04 1.35
C ASP A 244 -4.70 -4.68 0.24
N VAL A 245 -3.73 -3.94 -0.27
CA VAL A 245 -2.79 -4.41 -1.28
C VAL A 245 -1.58 -5.06 -0.59
N GLY A 246 -1.82 -5.98 0.32
CA GLY A 246 -0.83 -6.59 1.22
C GLY A 246 -0.11 -7.81 0.64
N THR A 247 -0.60 -8.41 -0.45
CA THR A 247 0.02 -9.53 -1.15
C THR A 247 0.30 -9.17 -2.60
N LEU A 248 1.18 -9.93 -3.28
CA LEU A 248 1.45 -9.72 -4.72
C LEU A 248 0.16 -9.82 -5.55
N ASP A 249 -0.67 -10.81 -5.27
CA ASP A 249 -1.92 -11.03 -6.00
C ASP A 249 -2.95 -9.92 -5.77
N SER A 250 -3.13 -9.48 -4.51
CA SER A 250 -4.04 -8.37 -4.20
C SER A 250 -3.55 -7.05 -4.80
N TYR A 251 -2.25 -6.80 -4.75
CA TYR A 251 -1.62 -5.63 -5.38
C TYR A 251 -1.78 -5.65 -6.91
N TYR A 252 -1.49 -6.79 -7.54
CA TYR A 252 -1.61 -6.97 -8.98
C TYR A 252 -3.07 -6.79 -9.43
N ARG A 253 -4.01 -7.50 -8.83
CA ARG A 253 -5.44 -7.42 -9.12
C ARG A 253 -5.96 -6.00 -8.95
N ALA A 254 -5.67 -5.35 -7.81
CA ALA A 254 -6.10 -3.99 -7.55
C ALA A 254 -5.61 -2.99 -8.62
N ASN A 255 -4.35 -3.10 -9.09
CA ASN A 255 -3.88 -2.25 -10.19
C ASN A 255 -4.64 -2.50 -11.50
N LEU A 256 -4.95 -3.76 -11.84
CA LEU A 256 -5.67 -4.09 -13.06
C LEU A 256 -7.18 -3.80 -12.99
N GLU A 257 -7.76 -3.62 -11.82
CA GLU A 257 -9.12 -3.09 -11.67
C GLU A 257 -9.26 -1.66 -12.22
N PHE A 258 -8.18 -0.86 -12.13
CA PHE A 258 -8.19 0.53 -12.63
C PHE A 258 -8.07 0.66 -14.16
N VAL A 259 -7.71 -0.40 -14.87
CA VAL A 259 -7.71 -0.40 -16.36
C VAL A 259 -9.03 -0.90 -16.94
N GLN A 260 -9.98 -1.32 -16.10
CA GLN A 260 -11.28 -1.79 -16.55
C GLN A 260 -12.17 -0.62 -17.00
N PRO A 261 -13.18 -0.87 -17.86
CA PRO A 261 -14.11 0.18 -18.33
C PRO A 261 -14.87 0.90 -17.22
N LYS A 262 -15.04 0.26 -16.06
CA LYS A 262 -15.61 0.83 -14.85
C LYS A 262 -14.64 0.60 -13.71
N PRO A 263 -13.66 1.51 -13.51
CA PRO A 263 -12.72 1.38 -12.41
C PRO A 263 -13.45 1.58 -11.06
N PRO A 264 -12.92 0.99 -9.98
CA PRO A 264 -13.56 1.07 -8.66
C PRO A 264 -13.54 2.47 -8.06
N LEU A 265 -12.59 3.29 -8.45
CA LEU A 265 -12.46 4.72 -8.11
C LEU A 265 -12.14 5.50 -9.40
N ASP A 266 -12.70 6.69 -9.53
CA ASP A 266 -12.30 7.62 -10.59
C ASP A 266 -11.04 8.38 -10.17
N LEU A 267 -9.90 8.00 -10.76
CA LEU A 267 -8.62 8.68 -10.52
C LEU A 267 -8.57 10.11 -11.09
N SER A 268 -9.57 10.50 -11.88
CA SER A 268 -9.68 11.81 -12.55
C SER A 268 -10.73 12.71 -11.90
N ASP A 269 -11.35 12.28 -10.79
CA ASP A 269 -12.41 13.03 -10.12
C ASP A 269 -11.91 14.42 -9.67
N PRO A 270 -12.43 15.52 -10.25
CA PRO A 270 -12.02 16.87 -9.88
C PRO A 270 -12.48 17.30 -8.48
N GLU A 271 -13.53 16.67 -7.95
CA GLU A 271 -14.07 16.97 -6.62
C GLU A 271 -13.28 16.21 -5.53
N TRP A 272 -12.53 15.16 -5.91
CA TRP A 272 -11.70 14.37 -5.00
C TRP A 272 -10.33 14.07 -5.56
N VAL A 273 -9.53 15.13 -5.67
CA VAL A 273 -8.20 15.03 -6.31
C VAL A 273 -7.27 14.13 -5.51
N LEU A 274 -6.70 13.14 -6.20
CA LEU A 274 -5.59 12.34 -5.67
C LEU A 274 -4.28 13.06 -5.94
N HIS A 275 -3.68 13.59 -4.90
CA HIS A 275 -2.40 14.29 -4.94
C HIS A 275 -1.25 13.29 -4.88
N THR A 276 -0.14 13.61 -5.55
CA THR A 276 1.09 12.81 -5.50
C THR A 276 2.29 13.66 -5.89
N GLN A 277 3.46 13.27 -5.43
CA GLN A 277 4.69 13.86 -5.92
C GLN A 277 5.05 13.27 -7.29
N THR A 278 5.12 14.12 -8.30
CA THR A 278 5.49 13.74 -9.65
C THR A 278 6.77 14.43 -10.09
N ALA A 279 7.59 13.73 -10.86
CA ALA A 279 8.67 14.36 -11.63
C ALA A 279 8.09 14.98 -12.91
N ASP A 280 8.68 16.09 -13.35
CA ASP A 280 8.35 16.66 -14.65
C ASP A 280 8.75 15.68 -15.75
N ARG A 281 7.77 15.28 -16.53
CA ARG A 281 7.92 14.33 -17.64
C ARG A 281 7.19 14.85 -18.87
N PRO A 282 7.73 14.62 -20.07
CA PRO A 282 7.04 14.99 -21.30
C PRO A 282 5.71 14.22 -21.43
N PRO A 283 4.80 14.69 -22.30
CA PRO A 283 3.59 13.92 -22.62
C PRO A 283 3.92 12.51 -23.13
N VAL A 284 2.93 11.61 -23.05
CA VAL A 284 3.00 10.26 -23.63
C VAL A 284 3.18 10.37 -25.15
N ARG A 285 4.09 9.56 -25.70
CA ARG A 285 4.26 9.40 -27.14
C ARG A 285 3.81 8.03 -27.60
N VAL A 286 2.80 7.97 -28.46
CA VAL A 286 2.35 6.75 -29.12
C VAL A 286 2.75 6.81 -30.57
N ALA A 287 3.59 5.88 -31.04
CA ALA A 287 4.11 5.87 -32.40
C ALA A 287 3.06 5.33 -33.38
N ALA A 288 3.22 5.65 -34.66
CA ALA A 288 2.37 5.10 -35.73
C ALA A 288 2.45 3.55 -35.74
N GLY A 289 1.27 2.89 -35.75
CA GLY A 289 1.16 1.43 -35.69
C GLY A 289 1.24 0.80 -34.31
N ALA A 290 1.53 1.58 -33.27
CA ALA A 290 1.40 1.10 -31.89
C ALA A 290 -0.06 0.89 -31.51
N LYS A 291 -0.31 -0.08 -30.61
CA LYS A 291 -1.67 -0.40 -30.11
C LYS A 291 -1.68 -0.28 -28.58
N VAL A 292 -2.62 0.50 -28.04
CA VAL A 292 -2.84 0.63 -26.60
C VAL A 292 -4.32 0.36 -26.33
N THR A 293 -4.60 -0.66 -25.53
CA THR A 293 -5.97 -1.09 -25.24
C THR A 293 -6.13 -1.35 -23.74
N ARG A 294 -7.19 -0.79 -23.12
CA ARG A 294 -7.52 -0.97 -21.69
C ARG A 294 -6.29 -0.85 -20.79
N SER A 295 -5.56 0.25 -20.88
CA SER A 295 -4.29 0.42 -20.17
C SER A 295 -4.15 1.82 -19.60
N LEU A 296 -3.51 1.94 -18.45
CA LEU A 296 -3.06 3.21 -17.90
C LEU A 296 -1.63 3.46 -18.39
N VAL A 297 -1.41 4.61 -19.02
CA VAL A 297 -0.09 4.99 -19.55
C VAL A 297 0.28 6.37 -19.00
N ALA A 298 1.30 6.41 -18.17
CA ALA A 298 1.71 7.63 -17.47
C ALA A 298 2.61 8.52 -18.35
N ASN A 299 2.81 9.77 -17.93
CA ASN A 299 3.66 10.76 -18.60
C ASN A 299 5.10 10.23 -18.81
N GLY A 300 5.73 10.67 -19.89
CA GLY A 300 7.08 10.26 -20.27
C GLY A 300 7.17 8.89 -20.92
N CYS A 301 6.07 8.15 -21.04
CA CYS A 301 6.07 6.87 -21.75
C CYS A 301 6.23 7.06 -23.26
N SER A 302 6.96 6.13 -23.90
CA SER A 302 7.07 6.02 -25.35
C SER A 302 6.65 4.63 -25.79
N VAL A 303 5.52 4.53 -26.52
CA VAL A 303 4.95 3.25 -26.94
C VAL A 303 5.04 3.13 -28.46
N SER A 304 5.82 2.15 -28.94
CA SER A 304 5.94 1.77 -30.36
C SER A 304 5.48 0.33 -30.64
N GLY A 305 5.14 -0.42 -29.60
CA GLY A 305 4.64 -1.80 -29.63
C GLY A 305 3.16 -1.92 -29.28
N GLU A 306 2.77 -3.03 -28.69
CA GLU A 306 1.42 -3.33 -28.25
C GLU A 306 1.33 -3.37 -26.72
N VAL A 307 0.34 -2.69 -26.14
CA VAL A 307 0.08 -2.65 -24.69
C VAL A 307 -1.39 -2.96 -24.46
N VAL A 308 -1.68 -4.03 -23.72
CA VAL A 308 -3.03 -4.52 -23.47
C VAL A 308 -3.23 -4.79 -21.99
N ASN A 309 -4.33 -4.31 -21.41
CA ASN A 309 -4.74 -4.56 -20.02
C ASN A 309 -3.59 -4.37 -19.01
N SER A 310 -2.84 -3.27 -19.14
CA SER A 310 -1.57 -3.08 -18.42
C SER A 310 -1.45 -1.68 -17.83
N VAL A 311 -0.57 -1.55 -16.83
CA VAL A 311 -0.26 -0.29 -16.16
C VAL A 311 1.20 0.07 -16.42
N LEU A 312 1.43 1.16 -17.17
CA LEU A 312 2.75 1.71 -17.44
C LEU A 312 2.99 2.97 -16.62
N PHE A 313 3.98 2.92 -15.75
CA PHE A 313 4.41 4.04 -14.93
C PHE A 313 5.29 5.02 -15.70
N PRO A 314 5.58 6.23 -15.14
CA PRO A 314 6.32 7.28 -15.87
C PRO A 314 7.63 6.80 -16.48
N GLY A 315 7.86 7.19 -17.73
CA GLY A 315 9.11 6.97 -18.43
C GLY A 315 9.32 5.55 -19.01
N VAL A 316 8.29 4.71 -19.01
CA VAL A 316 8.36 3.37 -19.63
C VAL A 316 8.49 3.49 -21.15
N VAL A 317 9.40 2.71 -21.70
CA VAL A 317 9.62 2.59 -23.15
C VAL A 317 9.24 1.20 -23.62
N VAL A 318 8.31 1.12 -24.58
CA VAL A 318 7.91 -0.12 -25.26
C VAL A 318 8.30 0.01 -26.73
N GLU A 319 9.34 -0.71 -27.14
CA GLU A 319 9.88 -0.61 -28.50
C GLU A 319 9.02 -1.35 -29.54
N LYS A 320 9.35 -1.15 -30.82
CA LYS A 320 8.61 -1.73 -31.96
C LYS A 320 8.56 -3.26 -31.90
N GLY A 321 7.35 -3.80 -32.05
CA GLY A 321 7.11 -5.24 -32.02
C GLY A 321 7.14 -5.85 -30.62
N ALA A 322 7.43 -5.07 -29.57
CA ALA A 322 7.26 -5.53 -28.20
C ALA A 322 5.78 -5.62 -27.84
N VAL A 323 5.43 -6.58 -26.97
CA VAL A 323 4.08 -6.81 -26.49
C VAL A 323 4.07 -6.84 -24.96
N VAL A 324 3.19 -6.04 -24.36
CA VAL A 324 2.97 -5.99 -22.91
C VAL A 324 1.51 -6.32 -22.64
N ARG A 325 1.23 -7.44 -21.99
CA ARG A 325 -0.12 -7.90 -21.63
C ARG A 325 -0.22 -8.15 -20.14
N ASP A 326 -1.38 -7.82 -19.57
CA ASP A 326 -1.73 -8.13 -18.20
C ASP A 326 -0.57 -7.85 -17.21
N SER A 327 0.09 -6.70 -17.38
CA SER A 327 1.37 -6.44 -16.69
C SER A 327 1.42 -5.06 -16.06
N ILE A 328 2.20 -4.96 -14.97
CA ILE A 328 2.51 -3.70 -14.30
C ILE A 328 3.98 -3.41 -14.54
N VAL A 329 4.28 -2.31 -15.25
CA VAL A 329 5.64 -1.94 -15.63
C VAL A 329 5.96 -0.60 -14.97
N MET A 330 6.89 -0.62 -14.00
CA MET A 330 7.20 0.57 -13.21
C MET A 330 8.22 1.48 -13.91
N HIS A 331 8.46 2.65 -13.30
CA HIS A 331 9.21 3.80 -13.83
C HIS A 331 10.48 3.42 -14.58
N ASP A 332 10.72 4.11 -15.69
CA ASP A 332 11.97 4.10 -16.45
C ASP A 332 12.42 2.71 -16.95
N THR A 333 11.46 1.79 -17.06
CA THR A 333 11.68 0.43 -17.57
C THR A 333 11.67 0.43 -19.10
N LEU A 334 12.59 -0.31 -19.69
CA LEU A 334 12.69 -0.53 -21.13
C LEU A 334 12.25 -1.95 -21.49
N VAL A 335 11.27 -2.07 -22.37
CA VAL A 335 10.86 -3.30 -23.04
C VAL A 335 11.35 -3.22 -24.49
N ALA A 336 12.47 -3.92 -24.78
CA ALA A 336 13.14 -3.81 -26.06
C ALA A 336 12.37 -4.51 -27.20
N ALA A 337 12.75 -4.22 -28.44
CA ALA A 337 12.05 -4.66 -29.63
C ALA A 337 11.79 -6.18 -29.66
N GLY A 338 10.55 -6.55 -29.96
CA GLY A 338 10.12 -7.95 -30.05
C GLY A 338 10.05 -8.70 -28.71
N ALA A 339 10.29 -8.04 -27.57
CA ALA A 339 10.12 -8.67 -26.26
C ALA A 339 8.63 -8.84 -25.93
N GLU A 340 8.31 -9.90 -25.19
CA GLU A 340 6.95 -10.23 -24.73
C GLU A 340 6.90 -10.27 -23.23
N LEU A 341 5.99 -9.48 -22.62
CA LEU A 341 5.64 -9.54 -21.21
C LEU A 341 4.20 -10.00 -21.06
N ASP A 342 3.99 -11.00 -20.24
CA ASP A 342 2.65 -11.52 -19.92
C ASP A 342 2.55 -11.82 -18.42
N HIS A 343 1.53 -11.30 -17.76
CA HIS A 343 1.25 -11.54 -16.35
C HIS A 343 2.47 -11.28 -15.44
N ALA A 344 3.03 -10.06 -15.54
CA ALA A 344 4.27 -9.70 -14.87
C ALA A 344 4.20 -8.37 -14.11
N ILE A 345 4.96 -8.27 -13.02
CA ILE A 345 5.27 -7.02 -12.33
C ILE A 345 6.76 -6.75 -12.49
N LEU A 346 7.12 -5.68 -13.19
CA LEU A 346 8.49 -5.20 -13.32
C LEU A 346 8.66 -3.95 -12.46
N ASP A 347 9.58 -4.00 -11.50
CA ASP A 347 9.93 -2.83 -10.70
C ASP A 347 10.70 -1.80 -11.54
N LYS A 348 11.13 -0.71 -10.95
CA LYS A 348 11.74 0.45 -11.62
C LYS A 348 13.05 0.10 -12.32
N GLU A 349 13.28 0.78 -13.45
CA GLU A 349 14.57 0.78 -14.16
C GLU A 349 14.99 -0.61 -14.69
N VAL A 350 14.02 -1.54 -14.85
CA VAL A 350 14.26 -2.87 -15.45
C VAL A 350 14.54 -2.71 -16.93
N ARG A 351 15.44 -3.53 -17.46
CA ARG A 351 15.72 -3.62 -18.91
C ARG A 351 15.41 -5.03 -19.40
N VAL A 352 14.40 -5.14 -20.26
CA VAL A 352 14.04 -6.40 -20.92
C VAL A 352 14.68 -6.42 -22.28
N GLY A 353 15.56 -7.37 -22.52
CA GLY A 353 16.34 -7.49 -23.76
C GLY A 353 15.47 -7.85 -24.97
N ARG A 354 16.02 -7.58 -26.18
CA ARG A 354 15.33 -7.82 -27.45
C ARG A 354 14.86 -9.26 -27.55
N GLY A 355 13.59 -9.49 -27.90
CA GLY A 355 13.01 -10.81 -28.10
C GLY A 355 12.91 -11.70 -26.85
N ALA A 356 13.20 -11.16 -25.67
CA ALA A 356 13.00 -11.90 -24.42
C ALA A 356 11.51 -12.14 -24.16
N LYS A 357 11.19 -13.27 -23.53
CA LYS A 357 9.82 -13.66 -23.19
C LYS A 357 9.68 -13.85 -21.70
N VAL A 358 8.84 -13.09 -21.05
CA VAL A 358 8.63 -13.09 -19.59
C VAL A 358 7.20 -13.47 -19.27
N GLY A 359 7.01 -14.47 -18.43
CA GLY A 359 5.71 -14.96 -18.00
C GLY A 359 5.08 -15.91 -19.04
N THR A 360 5.89 -16.76 -19.67
CA THR A 360 5.43 -17.66 -20.72
C THR A 360 5.24 -19.09 -20.23
N GLY A 361 4.46 -19.88 -20.97
CA GLY A 361 4.19 -21.29 -20.70
C GLY A 361 3.00 -21.51 -19.76
N ASP A 362 2.60 -22.79 -19.65
CA ASP A 362 1.44 -23.25 -18.88
C ASP A 362 1.84 -23.90 -17.54
N ASP A 363 3.15 -24.04 -17.28
CA ASP A 363 3.67 -24.58 -16.02
C ASP A 363 3.48 -23.57 -14.90
N MET A 364 2.66 -23.94 -13.91
CA MET A 364 2.29 -23.12 -12.75
C MET A 364 3.05 -23.52 -11.46
N THR A 365 4.18 -24.21 -11.59
CA THR A 365 5.03 -24.56 -10.44
C THR A 365 5.26 -23.33 -9.57
N PRO A 366 4.89 -23.35 -8.27
CA PRO A 366 5.07 -22.24 -7.35
C PRO A 366 6.53 -21.82 -7.22
N ASN A 367 6.78 -20.57 -6.87
CA ASN A 367 8.13 -20.05 -6.69
C ASN A 367 8.88 -20.79 -5.57
N ARG A 368 10.13 -21.17 -5.81
CA ARG A 368 10.95 -21.94 -4.84
C ARG A 368 11.27 -21.16 -3.56
N ALA A 369 11.43 -19.84 -3.64
CA ALA A 369 11.81 -19.01 -2.48
C ALA A 369 10.57 -18.47 -1.71
N CYS A 370 9.43 -18.29 -2.36
CA CYS A 370 8.22 -17.76 -1.74
C CYS A 370 6.94 -18.44 -2.29
N PRO A 371 6.76 -19.74 -2.10
CA PRO A 371 5.67 -20.51 -2.70
C PRO A 371 4.28 -20.05 -2.23
N GLU A 372 4.17 -19.54 -1.00
CA GLU A 372 2.90 -19.03 -0.44
C GLU A 372 2.48 -17.67 -1.01
N HIS A 373 3.41 -16.94 -1.65
CA HIS A 373 3.17 -15.58 -2.13
C HIS A 373 3.29 -15.42 -3.64
N LEU A 374 3.86 -16.40 -4.34
CA LEU A 374 4.09 -16.38 -5.77
C LEU A 374 3.78 -17.75 -6.39
N SER A 375 2.49 -17.99 -6.63
CA SER A 375 1.94 -19.27 -7.14
C SER A 375 0.79 -19.09 -8.14
N SER A 376 0.43 -17.85 -8.46
CA SER A 376 -0.70 -17.51 -9.34
C SER A 376 -0.33 -17.38 -10.82
N GLY A 377 0.91 -17.69 -11.19
CA GLY A 377 1.47 -17.51 -12.54
C GLY A 377 2.14 -16.15 -12.75
N LEU A 378 2.10 -15.28 -11.75
CA LEU A 378 2.69 -13.94 -11.82
C LEU A 378 4.23 -14.02 -11.80
N VAL A 379 4.89 -13.27 -12.68
CA VAL A 379 6.35 -13.08 -12.63
C VAL A 379 6.68 -11.76 -11.96
N VAL A 380 7.66 -11.76 -11.06
CA VAL A 380 8.11 -10.55 -10.38
C VAL A 380 9.58 -10.28 -10.67
N VAL A 381 9.86 -9.07 -11.18
CA VAL A 381 11.21 -8.63 -11.53
C VAL A 381 11.59 -7.43 -10.68
N GLY A 382 12.68 -7.56 -9.94
CA GLY A 382 13.19 -6.55 -9.03
C GLY A 382 13.81 -5.34 -9.72
N LYS A 383 13.95 -4.25 -8.96
CA LYS A 383 14.49 -2.98 -9.42
C LYS A 383 15.86 -3.14 -10.10
N GLN A 384 16.05 -2.49 -11.26
CA GLN A 384 17.32 -2.45 -12.02
C GLN A 384 17.80 -3.78 -12.58
N ALA A 385 16.97 -4.82 -12.59
CA ALA A 385 17.32 -6.10 -13.22
C ALA A 385 17.48 -5.94 -14.75
N ARG A 386 18.37 -6.73 -15.33
CA ARG A 386 18.67 -6.73 -16.78
C ARG A 386 18.43 -8.12 -17.35
N ILE A 387 17.29 -8.33 -17.98
CA ILE A 387 16.94 -9.59 -18.65
C ILE A 387 17.63 -9.63 -20.03
N PRO A 388 18.45 -10.66 -20.32
CA PRO A 388 19.15 -10.79 -21.59
C PRO A 388 18.24 -10.89 -22.82
N ALA A 389 18.77 -10.57 -23.99
CA ALA A 389 18.07 -10.77 -25.25
C ALA A 389 17.74 -12.26 -25.47
N GLY A 390 16.53 -12.56 -25.95
CA GLY A 390 16.06 -13.91 -26.26
C GLY A 390 15.82 -14.81 -25.05
N LEU A 391 16.07 -14.35 -23.82
CA LEU A 391 15.84 -15.15 -22.63
C LEU A 391 14.34 -15.47 -22.44
N VAL A 392 14.07 -16.71 -22.02
CA VAL A 392 12.72 -17.16 -21.65
C VAL A 392 12.62 -17.28 -20.13
N VAL A 393 11.60 -16.66 -19.57
CA VAL A 393 11.27 -16.66 -18.13
C VAL A 393 9.86 -17.24 -17.96
N GLY A 394 9.76 -18.35 -17.25
CA GLY A 394 8.50 -19.06 -16.99
C GLY A 394 7.64 -18.39 -15.91
N ARG A 395 6.43 -18.91 -15.71
CA ARG A 395 5.47 -18.45 -14.70
C ARG A 395 6.02 -18.57 -13.28
N ASN A 396 5.53 -17.75 -12.36
CA ASN A 396 5.94 -17.72 -10.95
C ASN A 396 7.46 -17.50 -10.72
N ALA A 397 8.18 -17.02 -11.72
CA ALA A 397 9.60 -16.74 -11.58
C ALA A 397 9.82 -15.44 -10.76
N ARG A 398 10.87 -15.45 -9.93
CA ARG A 398 11.36 -14.30 -9.16
C ARG A 398 12.75 -13.92 -9.65
N ILE A 399 12.90 -12.71 -10.14
CA ILE A 399 14.20 -12.15 -10.54
C ILE A 399 14.52 -11.02 -9.57
N GLY A 400 15.61 -11.18 -8.83
CA GLY A 400 16.04 -10.24 -7.79
C GLY A 400 16.39 -8.86 -8.31
N ALA A 401 16.56 -7.90 -7.40
CA ALA A 401 16.97 -6.56 -7.76
C ALA A 401 18.44 -6.53 -8.19
N ALA A 402 18.75 -5.65 -9.17
CA ALA A 402 20.07 -5.44 -9.73
C ALA A 402 20.75 -6.71 -10.33
N VAL A 403 19.96 -7.74 -10.66
CA VAL A 403 20.45 -8.89 -11.41
C VAL A 403 21.00 -8.41 -12.75
N ALA A 404 22.25 -8.77 -13.05
CA ALA A 404 22.90 -8.43 -14.31
C ALA A 404 22.57 -9.48 -15.38
N ALA A 405 22.83 -9.16 -16.65
CA ALA A 405 22.58 -10.08 -17.75
C ALA A 405 23.44 -11.37 -17.66
N GLU A 406 24.61 -11.24 -17.08
CA GLU A 406 25.60 -12.32 -16.89
C GLU A 406 25.18 -13.33 -15.82
N ASP A 407 24.26 -12.95 -14.93
CA ASP A 407 23.77 -13.84 -13.87
C ASP A 407 22.80 -14.92 -14.42
N PHE A 408 22.34 -14.75 -15.66
CA PHE A 408 21.46 -15.73 -16.31
C PHE A 408 22.28 -16.75 -17.10
N THR A 409 22.42 -17.94 -16.57
CA THR A 409 23.17 -19.06 -17.19
C THR A 409 22.31 -19.94 -18.10
N ALA A 410 20.98 -19.84 -17.98
CA ALA A 410 20.01 -20.65 -18.74
C ALA A 410 18.65 -19.97 -18.72
N PRO A 411 17.66 -20.40 -19.53
CA PRO A 411 16.27 -20.01 -19.37
C PRO A 411 15.78 -20.23 -17.93
N VAL A 412 14.95 -19.32 -17.42
CA VAL A 412 14.41 -19.40 -16.05
C VAL A 412 13.13 -20.25 -16.10
N PRO A 413 13.09 -21.44 -15.50
CA PRO A 413 11.88 -22.27 -15.50
C PRO A 413 10.77 -21.65 -14.64
N ALA A 414 9.57 -22.21 -14.73
CA ALA A 414 8.48 -21.86 -13.83
C ALA A 414 8.91 -22.06 -12.36
N GLY A 415 8.50 -21.13 -11.49
CA GLY A 415 8.93 -21.11 -10.09
C GLY A 415 10.41 -20.83 -9.85
N GLY A 416 11.17 -20.53 -10.92
CA GLY A 416 12.60 -20.26 -10.85
C GLY A 416 12.95 -18.99 -10.08
N VAL A 417 14.17 -18.95 -9.55
CA VAL A 417 14.72 -17.80 -8.82
C VAL A 417 16.08 -17.45 -9.39
N VAL A 418 16.27 -16.16 -9.69
CA VAL A 418 17.58 -15.59 -10.00
C VAL A 418 17.82 -14.46 -9.01
N ASP A 419 18.82 -14.61 -8.16
CA ASP A 419 19.17 -13.63 -7.13
C ASP A 419 20.32 -12.74 -7.62
N GLY A 420 20.20 -11.44 -7.33
CA GLY A 420 21.25 -10.48 -7.61
C GLY A 420 22.26 -10.37 -6.45
N PRO A 421 23.40 -9.69 -6.66
CA PRO A 421 24.47 -9.58 -5.67
C PRO A 421 24.04 -8.93 -4.34
N GLU A 422 22.95 -8.20 -4.33
CA GLU A 422 22.43 -7.52 -3.12
C GLU A 422 21.32 -8.30 -2.38
N SER A 423 20.97 -9.50 -2.82
CA SER A 423 19.97 -10.35 -2.14
C SER A 423 20.56 -11.16 -0.98
N MET A 424 21.85 -11.03 -0.72
CA MET A 424 22.57 -11.78 0.33
C MET A 424 22.74 -10.99 1.65
N HIS A 425 21.95 -9.93 1.87
CA HIS A 425 22.04 -9.14 3.13
C HIS A 425 20.66 -8.88 3.76
#